data_bca92ec54502f2a9389fc101980cbc22
#
_entry.id   bca92ec54502f2a9389fc101980cbc22
#
_cell.length_a   1.000
_cell.length_b   1.000
_cell.length_c   1.000
_cell.angle_alpha   90.00
_cell.angle_beta   90.00
_cell.angle_gamma   90.00
#
_symmetry.space_group_name_H-M   'P 1'
#
loop_
_entity.id
_entity.type
_entity.pdbx_description
1 polymer ?
#
loop_
_entity_poly.entity_id
_entity_poly.type
_entity_poly.pdbx_seq_one_letter_code
_entity_poly.pdbx_strand_id
1 'polypeptide(L)' 'MSKKKLSDNFEDKLARLGEITTSLENSEIGLEDSILLFEEGVKLSKECLSILEKAELKVTTLKKDLSKINNLEED' A
#
# COMPACT_ATOMS: atom_id res chain seq x y z
N MET A 1 -3.20 -9.89 21.29
CA MET A 1 -3.43 -9.70 20.73
C MET A 1 -3.05 -8.90 19.88
N SER A 2 -2.84 -8.95 19.07
CA SER A 2 -2.33 -8.02 18.44
C SER A 2 -3.26 -7.19 17.82
N LYS A 3 -3.09 -5.94 17.80
CA LYS A 3 -3.87 -5.10 17.17
C LYS A 3 -3.43 -5.01 15.80
N LYS A 4 -4.29 -4.92 14.82
CA LYS A 4 -3.92 -4.71 13.47
C LYS A 4 -3.47 -3.30 13.28
N LYS A 5 -2.27 -3.15 12.77
CA LYS A 5 -1.75 -1.84 12.46
C LYS A 5 -1.95 -1.57 11.00
N LEU A 6 -1.73 -0.32 10.59
CA LEU A 6 -1.78 0.04 9.19
C LEU A 6 -0.85 -0.82 8.36
N SER A 7 0.36 -1.05 8.88
CA SER A 7 1.33 -1.82 8.14
C SER A 7 0.87 -3.27 7.96
N ASP A 8 0.17 -3.82 8.95
CA ASP A 8 -0.32 -5.18 8.83
C ASP A 8 -1.37 -5.28 7.72
N ASN A 9 -2.30 -4.33 7.68
CA ASN A 9 -3.28 -4.31 6.62
C ASN A 9 -2.64 -4.13 5.26
N PHE A 10 -1.65 -3.26 5.19
CA PHE A 10 -0.95 -3.02 3.96
C PHE A 10 -0.25 -4.28 3.48
N GLU A 11 0.41 -4.97 4.39
CA GLU A 11 1.13 -6.19 4.04
C GLU A 11 0.19 -7.29 3.59
N ASP A 12 -0.97 -7.39 4.24
CA ASP A 12 -1.96 -8.36 3.83
C ASP A 12 -2.42 -8.09 2.40
N LYS A 13 -2.66 -6.83 2.10
CA LYS A 13 -3.12 -6.47 0.76
C LYS A 13 -2.02 -6.71 -0.26
N LEU A 14 -0.79 -6.41 0.08
CA LEU A 14 0.32 -6.67 -0.83
C LEU A 14 0.49 -8.16 -1.08
N ALA A 15 0.33 -8.98 -0.05
CA ALA A 15 0.43 -10.41 -0.20
C ALA A 15 -0.65 -10.92 -1.15
N ARG A 16 -1.86 -10.41 -0.99
CA ARG A 16 -2.94 -10.82 -1.87
C ARG A 16 -2.68 -10.38 -3.30
N LEU A 17 -2.13 -9.16 -3.48
CA LEU A 17 -1.77 -8.71 -4.80
C LEU A 17 -0.73 -9.62 -5.44
N GLY A 18 0.22 -10.09 -4.63
CA GLY A 18 1.21 -11.03 -5.13
C GLY A 18 0.57 -12.33 -5.60
N GLU A 19 -0.40 -12.82 -4.83
CA GLU A 19 -1.11 -14.03 -5.24
C GLU A 19 -1.85 -13.82 -6.54
N ILE A 20 -2.49 -12.67 -6.67
CA ILE A 20 -3.24 -12.36 -7.89
C ILE A 20 -2.29 -12.29 -9.08
N THR A 21 -1.15 -11.65 -8.90
CA THR A 21 -0.18 -11.54 -9.98
C THR A 21 0.28 -12.93 -10.42
N THR A 22 0.59 -13.79 -9.45
CA THR A 22 1.02 -15.13 -9.77
C THR A 22 -0.07 -15.88 -10.53
N SER A 23 -1.32 -15.73 -10.09
CA SER A 23 -2.42 -16.40 -10.78
C SER A 23 -2.60 -15.89 -12.19
N LEU A 24 -2.44 -14.57 -12.38
CA LEU A 24 -2.60 -13.99 -13.71
C LEU A 24 -1.51 -14.41 -14.66
N GLU A 25 -0.34 -14.77 -14.11
CA GLU A 25 0.75 -15.26 -14.95
C GLU A 25 0.54 -16.70 -15.38
N ASN A 26 -0.41 -17.37 -14.76
CA ASN A 26 -0.70 -18.76 -15.08
C ASN A 26 -1.49 -18.82 -16.37
N SER A 27 -0.91 -19.41 -17.40
CA SER A 27 -1.55 -19.43 -18.70
C SER A 27 -2.78 -20.32 -18.74
N GLU A 28 -3.00 -21.12 -17.71
CA GLU A 28 -4.17 -22.01 -17.67
C GLU A 28 -5.39 -21.37 -17.08
N ILE A 29 -5.26 -20.18 -16.52
CA ILE A 29 -6.41 -19.54 -15.91
C ILE A 29 -7.35 -19.06 -17.01
N GLY A 30 -8.66 -19.18 -16.78
CA GLY A 30 -9.65 -18.77 -17.75
C GLY A 30 -9.76 -17.26 -17.83
N LEU A 31 -10.34 -16.80 -18.94
CA LEU A 31 -10.47 -15.39 -19.17
C LEU A 31 -11.35 -14.73 -18.11
N GLU A 32 -12.48 -15.35 -17.79
CA GLU A 32 -13.38 -14.77 -16.80
C GLU A 32 -12.71 -14.67 -15.45
N ASP A 33 -11.98 -15.72 -15.06
CA ASP A 33 -11.29 -15.71 -13.79
C ASP A 33 -10.19 -14.63 -13.80
N SER A 34 -9.53 -14.47 -14.92
CA SER A 34 -8.51 -13.44 -15.05
C SER A 34 -9.10 -12.05 -14.83
N ILE A 35 -10.27 -11.82 -15.41
CA ILE A 35 -10.91 -10.51 -15.27
C ILE A 35 -11.29 -10.26 -13.82
N LEU A 36 -11.84 -11.26 -13.15
CA LEU A 36 -12.21 -11.11 -11.75
C LEU A 36 -10.98 -10.82 -10.89
N LEU A 37 -9.91 -11.54 -11.12
CA LEU A 37 -8.68 -11.32 -10.38
C LEU A 37 -8.11 -9.93 -10.66
N PHE A 38 -8.18 -9.51 -11.92
CA PHE A 38 -7.70 -8.20 -12.27
C PHE A 38 -8.49 -7.11 -11.55
N GLU A 39 -9.81 -7.27 -11.49
CA GLU A 39 -10.64 -6.31 -10.80
C GLU A 39 -10.30 -6.25 -9.31
N GLU A 40 -10.09 -7.42 -8.71
CA GLU A 40 -9.70 -7.44 -7.32
C GLU A 40 -8.35 -6.77 -7.13
N GLY A 41 -7.43 -7.02 -8.05
CA GLY A 41 -6.11 -6.39 -7.98
C GLY A 41 -6.17 -4.89 -8.06
N VAL A 42 -7.02 -4.38 -8.95
CA VAL A 42 -7.18 -2.93 -9.06
C VAL A 42 -7.71 -2.34 -7.76
N LYS A 43 -8.69 -2.99 -7.18
CA LYS A 43 -9.25 -2.51 -5.93
C LYS A 43 -8.21 -2.51 -4.83
N LEU A 44 -7.45 -3.60 -4.72
CA LEU A 44 -6.42 -3.69 -3.70
C LEU A 44 -5.32 -2.66 -3.93
N SER A 45 -4.99 -2.44 -5.20
CA SER A 45 -3.96 -1.45 -5.52
C SER A 45 -4.38 -0.06 -5.08
N LYS A 46 -5.65 0.28 -5.29
CA LYS A 46 -6.13 1.58 -4.85
C LYS A 46 -6.08 1.70 -3.34
N GLU A 47 -6.41 0.61 -2.64
CA GLU A 47 -6.37 0.64 -1.19
C GLU A 47 -4.93 0.78 -0.70
N CYS A 48 -4.00 0.08 -1.33
CA CYS A 48 -2.60 0.21 -0.96
C CYS A 48 -2.09 1.62 -1.22
N LEU A 49 -2.47 2.18 -2.35
CA LEU A 49 -2.07 3.54 -2.68
C LEU A 49 -2.59 4.52 -1.65
N SER A 50 -3.83 4.33 -1.23
CA SER A 50 -4.39 5.20 -0.21
C SER A 50 -3.61 5.11 1.10
N ILE A 51 -3.23 3.91 1.48
CA ILE A 51 -2.45 3.74 2.70
C ILE A 51 -1.09 4.42 2.57
N LEU A 52 -0.45 4.25 1.41
CA LEU A 52 0.84 4.87 1.18
C LEU A 52 0.74 6.38 1.19
N GLU A 53 -0.32 6.92 0.63
CA GLU A 53 -0.50 8.37 0.62
C GLU A 53 -0.62 8.92 2.03
N LYS A 54 -1.35 8.21 2.87
CA LYS A 54 -1.49 8.65 4.25
C LYS A 54 -0.17 8.58 4.99
N ALA A 55 0.58 7.52 4.76
CA ALA A 55 1.88 7.37 5.39
C ALA A 55 2.84 8.45 4.91
N GLU A 56 2.80 8.73 3.62
CA GLU A 56 3.66 9.75 3.04
C GLU A 56 3.35 11.13 3.61
N LEU A 57 2.06 11.42 3.76
CA LEU A 57 1.66 12.68 4.35
C LEU A 57 2.19 12.82 5.76
N LYS A 58 2.11 11.74 6.52
CA LYS A 58 2.61 11.75 7.88
C LYS A 58 4.10 12.02 7.92
N VAL A 59 4.84 11.36 7.05
CA VAL A 59 6.29 11.54 6.98
C VAL A 59 6.62 12.97 6.58
N THR A 60 5.90 13.50 5.62
CA THR A 60 6.11 14.87 5.18
C THR A 60 5.89 15.85 6.31
N THR A 61 4.84 15.64 7.09
CA THR A 61 4.56 16.50 8.22
C THR A 61 5.70 16.45 9.23
N LEU A 62 6.19 15.25 9.51
CA LEU A 62 7.30 15.11 10.45
C LEU A 62 8.56 15.80 9.93
N LYS A 63 8.80 15.68 8.65
CA LYS A 63 9.96 16.35 8.06
C LYS A 63 9.85 17.85 8.20
N LYS A 64 8.68 18.38 8.00
CA LYS A 64 8.48 19.81 8.16
C LYS A 64 8.75 20.25 9.58
N ASP A 65 8.28 19.46 10.54
CA ASP A 65 8.51 19.78 11.93
C ASP A 65 9.98 19.77 12.25
N LEU A 66 10.69 18.78 11.72
CA LEU A 66 12.13 18.71 11.95
C LEU A 66 12.86 19.89 11.29
N SER A 67 12.41 20.27 10.12
CA SER A 67 13.03 21.42 9.45
C SER A 67 12.86 22.68 10.25
N LYS A 68 11.70 22.85 10.85
CA LYS A 68 11.49 24.03 11.67
C LYS A 68 12.44 24.07 12.85
N ILE A 69 12.64 22.92 13.47
CA ILE A 69 13.54 22.84 14.60
C ILE A 69 14.96 23.16 14.18
N ASN A 70 15.37 22.60 13.03
CA ASN A 70 16.71 22.88 12.52
C ASN A 70 16.89 24.34 12.20
N ASN A 71 15.90 24.95 11.59
CA ASN A 71 15.99 26.36 11.24
C ASN A 71 16.16 27.22 12.49
N LEU A 72 15.43 26.86 13.54
CA LEU A 72 15.55 27.59 14.77
C LEU A 72 16.93 27.46 15.37
N GLU A 73 17.51 26.28 15.25
CA GLU A 73 18.83 26.05 15.80
C GLU A 73 19.91 26.76 15.01
N GLU A 74 19.71 26.90 13.73
CA GLU A 74 20.70 27.52 12.89
C GLU A 74 20.84 29.02 13.15
N ASP A 75 19.80 29.59 13.67
CA ASP A 75 19.85 31.00 14.02
C ASP A 75 20.46 31.21 15.37
#